data_0a5d8d4d9010c1bcbb36b2aa9c71e7fe
#
_entry.id   0a5d8d4d9010c1bcbb36b2aa9c71e7fe
#
_cell.length_a   1.000
_cell.length_b   1.000
_cell.length_c   1.000
_cell.angle_alpha   90.00
_cell.angle_beta   90.00
_cell.angle_gamma   90.00
#
_symmetry.space_group_name_H-M   'P 1'
#
loop_
_entity.id
_entity.type
_entity.pdbx_description
1 polymer ?
#
loop_
_entity_poly.entity_id
_entity_poly.type
_entity_poly.pdbx_seq_one_letter_code
_entity_poly.pdbx_strand_id
1 'polypeptide(L)'
;MTKSYLFYALQGEKMCFQHVLLNALDLHEAGCDTAIIFEGQSVKLPPVLAAEGNPLYKKALELGLIAGVCEACSRQLGVLEANRELGLPIANDMKGHAGVRPFVEKGYVILTF
;
A
#
# COMPACT_ATOMS: atom_id res chain seq x y z
N MET A 1 -4.31 24.43 -2.04
CA MET A 1 -5.19 23.29 -1.91
C MET A 1 -4.39 22.00 -2.03
N THR A 2 -4.45 21.13 -1.02
CA THR A 2 -3.69 19.88 -1.02
C THR A 2 -4.36 18.85 -1.93
N LYS A 3 -3.58 18.24 -2.82
CA LYS A 3 -4.05 17.13 -3.64
C LYS A 3 -3.76 15.82 -2.91
N SER A 4 -4.59 14.82 -3.13
CA SER A 4 -4.52 13.54 -2.44
C SER A 4 -4.57 12.39 -3.45
N TYR A 5 -3.67 11.43 -3.28
CA TYR A 5 -3.51 10.30 -4.20
C TYR A 5 -3.45 8.99 -3.44
N LEU A 6 -4.22 8.02 -3.92
CA LEU A 6 -4.13 6.64 -3.44
C LEU A 6 -3.43 5.80 -4.49
N PHE A 7 -2.35 5.15 -4.09
CA PHE A 7 -1.66 4.16 -4.91
C PHE A 7 -2.25 2.79 -4.57
N TYR A 8 -3.09 2.30 -5.46
CA TYR A 8 -3.78 1.01 -5.27
C TYR A 8 -2.98 -0.04 -6.03
N ALA A 9 -2.08 -0.72 -5.32
CA ALA A 9 -1.11 -1.61 -5.93
C ALA A 9 -1.68 -3.03 -6.05
N LEU A 10 -1.70 -3.55 -7.27
CA LEU A 10 -2.26 -4.87 -7.57
C LEU A 10 -1.19 -5.87 -8.01
N GLN A 11 -0.09 -5.39 -8.60
CA GLN A 11 0.95 -6.25 -9.15
C GLN A 11 1.93 -6.75 -8.10
N GLY A 12 2.31 -8.01 -8.19
CA GLY A 12 3.24 -8.62 -7.26
C GLY A 12 4.71 -8.54 -7.64
N GLU A 13 5.04 -7.80 -8.69
CA GLU A 13 6.42 -7.64 -9.14
C GLU A 13 7.10 -6.52 -8.36
N LYS A 14 8.28 -6.81 -7.80
CA LYS A 14 9.03 -5.81 -7.04
C LYS A 14 9.37 -4.58 -7.88
N MET A 15 9.74 -4.79 -9.14
CA MET A 15 10.08 -3.68 -10.03
C MET A 15 8.90 -2.74 -10.23
N CYS A 16 7.70 -3.30 -10.41
CA CYS A 16 6.49 -2.49 -10.56
C CYS A 16 6.20 -1.73 -9.26
N PHE A 17 6.34 -2.39 -8.14
CA PHE A 17 6.08 -1.76 -6.84
C PHE A 17 7.11 -0.70 -6.50
N GLN A 18 8.35 -0.83 -6.98
CA GLN A 18 9.36 0.21 -6.82
C GLN A 18 8.85 1.55 -7.34
N HIS A 19 8.12 1.54 -8.46
CA HIS A 19 7.54 2.77 -9.02
C HIS A 19 6.43 3.33 -8.16
N VAL A 20 5.69 2.47 -7.45
CA VAL A 20 4.71 2.92 -6.46
C VAL A 20 5.42 3.70 -5.36
N LEU A 21 6.48 3.13 -4.80
CA LEU A 21 7.23 3.77 -3.73
C LEU A 21 7.85 5.09 -4.18
N LEU A 22 8.47 5.09 -5.35
CA LEU A 22 9.11 6.30 -5.89
C LEU A 22 8.10 7.41 -6.08
N ASN A 23 6.97 7.12 -6.70
CA ASN A 23 5.95 8.14 -6.96
C ASN A 23 5.26 8.61 -5.67
N ALA A 24 4.96 7.70 -4.77
CA ALA A 24 4.32 8.06 -3.51
C ALA A 24 5.21 8.99 -2.68
N LEU A 25 6.50 8.66 -2.60
CA LEU A 25 7.45 9.49 -1.86
C LEU A 25 7.67 10.84 -2.53
N ASP A 26 7.75 10.87 -3.86
CA ASP A 26 7.91 12.11 -4.61
C ASP A 26 6.72 13.05 -4.42
N LEU A 27 5.50 12.51 -4.50
CA LEU A 27 4.30 13.32 -4.28
C LEU A 27 4.17 13.77 -2.83
N HIS A 28 4.55 12.91 -1.89
CA HIS A 28 4.57 13.29 -0.48
C HIS A 28 5.53 14.46 -0.25
N GLU A 29 6.71 14.41 -0.83
CA GLU A 29 7.69 15.47 -0.72
C GLU A 29 7.20 16.77 -1.33
N ALA A 30 6.37 16.69 -2.38
CA ALA A 30 5.76 17.85 -3.02
C ALA A 30 4.59 18.43 -2.23
N GLY A 31 4.25 17.85 -1.07
CA GLY A 31 3.18 18.36 -0.23
C GLY A 31 1.81 17.73 -0.47
N CYS A 32 1.74 16.66 -1.27
CA CYS A 32 0.49 15.95 -1.49
C CYS A 32 0.24 14.92 -0.39
N ASP A 33 -1.04 14.66 -0.09
CA ASP A 33 -1.40 13.53 0.75
C ASP A 33 -1.30 12.26 -0.09
N THR A 34 -0.55 11.27 0.38
CA THR A 34 -0.40 10.02 -0.34
C THR A 34 -0.70 8.85 0.56
N ALA A 35 -1.31 7.82 -0.02
CA ALA A 35 -1.61 6.58 0.67
C ALA A 35 -1.32 5.41 -0.26
N ILE A 36 -0.89 4.29 0.30
CA ILE A 36 -0.59 3.08 -0.45
C ILE A 36 -1.45 1.96 0.12
N ILE A 37 -2.15 1.24 -0.76
CA ILE A 37 -2.87 0.02 -0.40
C ILE A 37 -2.27 -1.14 -1.18
N PHE A 38 -2.00 -2.23 -0.46
CA PHE A 38 -1.61 -3.51 -1.06
C PHE A 38 -2.87 -4.35 -1.26
N GLU A 39 -3.18 -4.64 -2.51
CA GLU A 39 -4.32 -5.48 -2.91
C GLU A 39 -3.82 -6.51 -3.92
N GLY A 40 -4.54 -7.60 -4.11
CA GLY A 40 -4.14 -8.61 -5.09
C GLY A 40 -2.78 -9.21 -4.78
N GLN A 41 -1.97 -9.39 -5.81
CA GLN A 41 -0.65 -10.03 -5.68
C GLN A 41 0.35 -9.22 -4.87
N SER A 42 0.17 -7.91 -4.78
CA SER A 42 1.12 -7.05 -4.07
C SER A 42 1.16 -7.32 -2.56
N VAL A 43 0.16 -8.01 -2.00
CA VAL A 43 0.15 -8.32 -0.56
C VAL A 43 1.34 -9.21 -0.14
N LYS A 44 2.00 -9.87 -1.10
CA LYS A 44 3.21 -10.65 -0.84
C LYS A 44 4.45 -9.80 -0.61
N LEU A 45 4.41 -8.55 -1.04
CA LEU A 45 5.61 -7.71 -1.08
C LEU A 45 6.08 -7.17 0.27
N PRO A 46 5.20 -6.77 1.20
CA PRO A 46 5.70 -6.21 2.47
C PRO A 46 6.68 -7.11 3.21
N PRO A 47 6.43 -8.43 3.37
CA PRO A 47 7.42 -9.27 4.04
C PRO A 47 8.75 -9.36 3.29
N VAL A 48 8.72 -9.36 1.96
CA VAL A 48 9.91 -9.42 1.13
C VAL A 48 10.72 -8.13 1.27
N LEU A 49 10.04 -6.99 1.14
CA LEU A 49 10.69 -5.68 1.21
C LEU A 49 11.27 -5.42 2.60
N ALA A 50 10.56 -5.85 3.65
CA ALA A 50 11.04 -5.73 5.02
C ALA A 50 12.29 -6.58 5.24
N ALA A 51 12.27 -7.84 4.77
CA ALA A 51 13.40 -8.74 4.92
C ALA A 51 14.64 -8.26 4.17
N GLU A 52 14.46 -7.60 3.03
CA GLU A 52 15.55 -7.04 2.24
C GLU A 52 16.08 -5.72 2.81
N GLY A 53 15.39 -5.13 3.78
CA GLY A 53 15.76 -3.80 4.26
C GLY A 53 15.59 -2.72 3.21
N ASN A 54 14.58 -2.83 2.35
CA ASN A 54 14.36 -1.87 1.27
C ASN A 54 14.19 -0.45 1.81
N PRO A 55 15.06 0.49 1.45
CA PRO A 55 15.04 1.82 2.06
C PRO A 55 13.81 2.65 1.70
N LEU A 56 13.26 2.48 0.51
CA LEU A 56 12.06 3.21 0.09
C LEU A 56 10.83 2.71 0.84
N TYR A 57 10.71 1.41 1.02
CA TYR A 57 9.64 0.82 1.81
C TYR A 57 9.72 1.30 3.26
N LYS A 58 10.91 1.27 3.82
CA LYS A 58 11.16 1.72 5.19
C LYS A 58 10.75 3.19 5.35
N LYS A 59 11.10 4.03 4.38
CA LYS A 59 10.75 5.45 4.40
C LYS A 59 9.22 5.64 4.34
N ALA A 60 8.55 4.89 3.47
CA ALA A 60 7.09 4.96 3.37
C ALA A 60 6.41 4.55 4.68
N LEU A 61 6.94 3.52 5.37
CA LEU A 61 6.45 3.12 6.69
C LEU A 61 6.63 4.23 7.71
N GLU A 62 7.82 4.83 7.76
CA GLU A 62 8.14 5.89 8.72
C GLU A 62 7.24 7.10 8.54
N LEU A 63 6.88 7.41 7.31
CA LEU A 63 6.02 8.55 6.99
C LEU A 63 4.52 8.22 7.13
N GLY A 64 4.17 6.97 7.45
CA GLY A 64 2.78 6.56 7.63
C GLY A 64 2.00 6.50 6.32
N LEU A 65 2.66 6.26 5.20
CA LEU A 65 1.99 6.25 3.90
C LEU A 65 1.24 4.96 3.59
N ILE A 66 1.56 3.86 4.28
CA ILE A 66 0.88 2.59 4.03
C ILE A 66 -0.43 2.56 4.78
N ALA A 67 -1.54 2.67 4.02
CA ALA A 67 -2.87 2.78 4.56
C ALA A 67 -3.53 1.43 4.83
N GLY A 68 -3.12 0.37 4.13
CA GLY A 68 -3.71 -0.93 4.37
C GLY A 68 -3.14 -2.02 3.49
N VAL A 69 -3.34 -3.25 3.96
CA VAL A 69 -3.03 -4.48 3.23
C VAL A 69 -4.30 -5.31 3.22
N CYS A 70 -4.71 -5.79 2.06
CA CYS A 70 -5.93 -6.55 1.90
C CYS A 70 -5.92 -7.84 2.72
N GLU A 71 -6.92 -8.03 3.58
CA GLU A 71 -7.02 -9.23 4.40
C GLU A 71 -7.27 -10.48 3.56
N ALA A 72 -8.28 -10.44 2.68
CA ALA A 72 -8.66 -11.61 1.88
C ALA A 72 -7.53 -12.07 0.96
N CYS A 73 -6.87 -11.14 0.29
CA CYS A 73 -5.74 -11.48 -0.59
C CYS A 73 -4.56 -12.02 0.21
N SER A 74 -4.28 -11.43 1.37
CA SER A 74 -3.20 -11.91 2.24
C SER A 74 -3.47 -13.33 2.72
N ARG A 75 -4.73 -13.62 3.09
CA ARG A 75 -5.10 -14.96 3.53
C ARG A 75 -4.95 -15.95 2.39
N GLN A 76 -5.45 -15.60 1.22
CA GLN A 76 -5.41 -16.49 0.04
C GLN A 76 -3.98 -16.80 -0.38
N LEU A 77 -3.08 -15.85 -0.29
CA LEU A 77 -1.68 -16.03 -0.67
C LEU A 77 -0.78 -16.50 0.48
N GLY A 78 -1.35 -16.77 1.65
CA GLY A 78 -0.62 -17.32 2.78
C GLY A 78 0.31 -16.36 3.49
N VAL A 79 0.06 -15.05 3.39
CA VAL A 79 0.93 -14.03 3.99
C VAL A 79 0.21 -13.18 5.04
N LEU A 80 -1.00 -13.55 5.45
CA LEU A 80 -1.76 -12.73 6.41
C LEU A 80 -1.02 -12.57 7.74
N GLU A 81 -0.52 -13.68 8.31
CA GLU A 81 0.19 -13.60 9.58
C GLU A 81 1.48 -12.80 9.46
N ALA A 82 2.21 -12.96 8.34
CA ALA A 82 3.43 -12.19 8.12
C ALA A 82 3.12 -10.70 8.05
N ASN A 83 2.04 -10.31 7.37
CA ASN A 83 1.64 -8.91 7.28
C ASN A 83 1.20 -8.36 8.64
N ARG A 84 0.48 -9.17 9.44
CA ARG A 84 0.10 -8.78 10.80
C ARG A 84 1.33 -8.57 11.69
N GLU A 85 2.30 -9.45 11.60
CA GLU A 85 3.53 -9.35 12.39
C GLU A 85 4.34 -8.11 12.06
N LEU A 86 4.22 -7.60 10.83
CA LEU A 86 4.88 -6.36 10.44
C LEU A 86 4.17 -5.12 11.01
N GLY A 87 3.02 -5.30 11.64
CA GLY A 87 2.26 -4.19 12.22
C GLY A 87 1.51 -3.35 11.19
N LEU A 88 1.30 -3.87 9.99
CA LEU A 88 0.60 -3.14 8.94
C LEU A 88 -0.90 -3.13 9.20
N PRO A 89 -1.59 -2.02 8.86
CA PRO A 89 -3.05 -2.00 8.95
C PRO A 89 -3.65 -3.03 8.00
N ILE A 90 -4.52 -3.89 8.52
CA ILE A 90 -5.21 -4.90 7.71
C ILE A 90 -6.56 -4.33 7.31
N ALA A 91 -6.82 -4.26 6.01
CA ALA A 91 -8.04 -3.67 5.46
C ALA A 91 -8.99 -4.74 4.93
N ASN A 92 -10.27 -4.59 5.23
CA ASN A 92 -11.29 -5.61 4.90
C ASN A 92 -12.66 -4.99 4.63
N ASP A 93 -12.72 -3.72 4.28
CA ASP A 93 -13.96 -2.94 4.18
C ASP A 93 -14.83 -3.31 2.97
N MET A 94 -14.25 -3.99 1.97
CA MET A 94 -14.98 -4.39 0.76
C MET A 94 -15.10 -5.92 0.74
N LYS A 95 -16.03 -6.44 1.53
CA LYS A 95 -16.29 -7.89 1.64
C LYS A 95 -15.02 -8.70 1.93
N GLY A 96 -14.20 -8.19 2.86
CA GLY A 96 -12.95 -8.82 3.23
C GLY A 96 -11.74 -8.32 2.46
N HIS A 97 -11.95 -7.53 1.43
CA HIS A 97 -10.89 -6.90 0.64
C HIS A 97 -10.71 -5.44 1.01
N ALA A 98 -9.59 -4.87 0.61
CA ALA A 98 -9.33 -3.44 0.79
C ALA A 98 -9.94 -2.68 -0.39
N GLY A 99 -10.96 -1.85 -0.12
CA GLY A 99 -11.66 -1.11 -1.17
C GLY A 99 -11.12 0.31 -1.33
N VAL A 100 -11.52 0.96 -2.42
CA VAL A 100 -11.12 2.34 -2.70
C VAL A 100 -12.15 3.36 -2.21
N ARG A 101 -13.35 2.91 -1.85
CA ARG A 101 -14.43 3.84 -1.48
C ARG A 101 -14.04 4.85 -0.39
N PRO A 102 -13.39 4.46 0.71
CA PRO A 102 -13.04 5.44 1.74
C PRO A 102 -12.19 6.60 1.20
N PHE A 103 -11.35 6.31 0.22
CA PHE A 103 -10.47 7.31 -0.38
C PHE A 103 -11.19 8.16 -1.42
N VAL A 104 -12.06 7.53 -2.20
CA VAL A 104 -12.91 8.25 -3.17
C VAL A 104 -13.78 9.27 -2.45
N GLU A 105 -14.37 8.88 -1.32
CA GLU A 105 -15.22 9.77 -0.53
C GLU A 105 -14.45 10.95 0.06
N LYS A 106 -13.15 10.78 0.28
CA LYS A 106 -12.27 11.84 0.78
C LYS A 106 -11.68 12.69 -0.34
N GLY A 107 -12.01 12.40 -1.59
CA GLY A 107 -11.51 13.17 -2.73
C GLY A 107 -10.15 12.74 -3.26
N TYR A 108 -9.67 11.56 -2.91
CA TYR A 108 -8.40 11.05 -3.43
C TYR A 108 -8.53 10.67 -4.90
N VAL A 109 -7.49 10.95 -5.66
CA VAL A 109 -7.33 10.39 -7.00
C VAL A 109 -6.77 8.97 -6.84
N ILE A 110 -7.39 8.01 -7.51
CA ILE A 110 -6.97 6.60 -7.40
C ILE A 110 -6.04 6.28 -8.57
N LEU A 111 -4.84 5.85 -8.24
CA LEU A 111 -3.84 5.40 -9.21
C LEU A 111 -3.62 3.91 -9.02
N THR A 112 -3.80 3.13 -10.07
CA THR A 112 -3.61 1.68 -10.00
C THR A 112 -2.27 1.27 -10.60
N PHE A 113 -1.64 0.31 -9.96
CA PHE A 113 -0.35 -0.20 -10.40
C PHE A 113 -0.35 -1.72 -10.42
#